data_5b45f03c085f19d02b712cf593d3c6f1
#
_entry.id   5b45f03c085f19d02b712cf593d3c6f1
#
_cell.length_a   1.000
_cell.length_b   1.000
_cell.length_c   1.000
_cell.angle_alpha   90.00
_cell.angle_beta   90.00
_cell.angle_gamma   90.00
#
_symmetry.space_group_name_H-M   'P 1'
#
loop_
_entity.id
_entity.type
_entity.pdbx_description
1 polymer ?
#
loop_
_entity_poly.entity_id
_entity_poly.type
_entity_poly.pdbx_seq_one_letter_code
_entity_poly.pdbx_strand_id
1 'polypeptide(L)'
;MRPRVIIISGPSGAGKGTLIEGLLARCPGLTVAVSATTRPMRPGEVDGREYHFLDAAEFGRQVDAGEFLEHVVYAGNRYGTLRSEVRRHLDQGRSVVLEIELRGARAVRAAVPDAVSVFIGPPNFEELARRLRARATEADEEIMRRLEESRTELAAMEEFDHRVVNDEVRRATDELIGIVCTETGAEG
;
A
#
# COMPACT_ATOMS: atom_id res chain seq x y z
N MET A 1 0.09 -15.12 -17.81
CA MET A 1 -0.04 -14.33 -16.59
C MET A 1 -1.51 -14.24 -16.20
N ARG A 2 -1.90 -14.52 -14.94
CA ARG A 2 -3.25 -14.30 -14.42
C ARG A 2 -3.23 -12.97 -13.64
N PRO A 3 -3.92 -11.92 -14.11
CA PRO A 3 -3.97 -10.64 -13.38
C PRO A 3 -4.53 -10.83 -11.97
N ARG A 4 -3.87 -10.25 -10.97
CA ARG A 4 -4.26 -10.35 -9.55
C ARG A 4 -4.15 -9.00 -8.85
N VAL A 5 -4.88 -8.86 -7.77
CA VAL A 5 -4.66 -7.78 -6.80
C VAL A 5 -3.54 -8.21 -5.85
N ILE A 6 -2.56 -7.34 -5.68
CA ILE A 6 -1.43 -7.54 -4.79
C ILE A 6 -1.48 -6.46 -3.72
N ILE A 7 -1.69 -6.86 -2.49
CA ILE A 7 -1.72 -5.97 -1.33
C ILE A 7 -0.31 -5.89 -0.77
N ILE A 8 0.23 -4.69 -0.69
CA ILE A 8 1.49 -4.44 0.01
C ILE A 8 1.18 -3.55 1.21
N SER A 9 1.45 -4.08 2.40
CA SER A 9 1.22 -3.39 3.66
C SER A 9 2.45 -3.49 4.58
N GLY A 10 2.41 -2.78 5.68
CA GLY A 10 3.47 -2.73 6.66
C GLY A 10 3.66 -1.34 7.24
N PRO A 11 4.45 -1.18 8.29
CA PRO A 11 4.53 0.06 9.04
C PRO A 11 5.10 1.22 8.21
N SER A 12 4.73 2.43 8.63
CA SER A 12 5.36 3.64 8.13
C SER A 12 6.87 3.57 8.40
N GLY A 13 7.69 3.92 7.39
CA GLY A 13 9.16 3.79 7.51
C GLY A 13 9.72 2.41 7.15
N ALA A 14 8.92 1.40 6.86
CA ALA A 14 9.40 0.09 6.39
C ALA A 14 10.03 0.12 4.98
N GLY A 15 9.81 1.18 4.20
CA GLY A 15 10.39 1.35 2.86
C GLY A 15 9.56 0.74 1.74
N LYS A 16 8.25 0.58 1.93
CA LYS A 16 7.31 0.02 0.94
C LYS A 16 7.44 0.68 -0.44
N GLY A 17 7.34 2.01 -0.50
CA GLY A 17 7.41 2.74 -1.78
C GLY A 17 8.68 2.43 -2.58
N THR A 18 9.86 2.39 -1.94
CA THR A 18 11.13 2.05 -2.60
C THR A 18 11.12 0.64 -3.19
N LEU A 19 10.56 -0.34 -2.46
CA LEU A 19 10.46 -1.72 -2.96
C LEU A 19 9.42 -1.83 -4.09
N ILE A 20 8.32 -1.09 -4.00
CA ILE A 20 7.28 -1.03 -5.06
C ILE A 20 7.86 -0.40 -6.33
N GLU A 21 8.62 0.69 -6.22
CA GLU A 21 9.31 1.29 -7.38
C GLU A 21 10.25 0.29 -8.06
N GLY A 22 11.05 -0.44 -7.27
CA GLY A 22 11.94 -1.49 -7.77
C GLY A 22 11.19 -2.66 -8.43
N LEU A 23 10.05 -3.05 -7.85
CA LEU A 23 9.15 -4.07 -8.39
C LEU A 23 8.58 -3.64 -9.76
N LEU A 24 8.03 -2.42 -9.85
CA LEU A 24 7.44 -1.90 -11.09
C LEU A 24 8.45 -1.73 -12.22
N ALA A 25 9.68 -1.33 -11.88
CA ALA A 25 10.75 -1.17 -12.87
C ALA A 25 11.14 -2.50 -13.55
N ARG A 26 10.90 -3.63 -12.88
CA ARG A 26 11.31 -4.96 -13.36
C ARG A 26 10.15 -5.85 -13.79
N CYS A 27 8.91 -5.48 -13.48
CA CYS A 27 7.71 -6.25 -13.79
C CYS A 27 6.70 -5.38 -14.58
N PRO A 28 6.84 -5.27 -15.91
CA PRO A 28 6.01 -4.36 -16.74
C PRO A 28 4.52 -4.73 -16.79
N GLY A 29 4.16 -5.94 -16.36
CA GLY A 29 2.77 -6.40 -16.23
C GLY A 29 2.06 -5.92 -14.95
N LEU A 30 2.73 -5.10 -14.12
CA LEU A 30 2.20 -4.55 -12.89
C LEU A 30 1.88 -3.06 -13.01
N THR A 31 0.97 -2.61 -12.18
CA THR A 31 0.69 -1.18 -11.98
C THR A 31 0.30 -0.93 -10.52
N VAL A 32 0.44 0.29 -10.04
CA VAL A 32 -0.10 0.71 -8.73
C VAL A 32 -1.47 1.33 -8.97
N ALA A 33 -2.45 0.98 -8.14
CA ALA A 33 -3.73 1.68 -8.13
C ALA A 33 -3.55 3.10 -7.57
N VAL A 34 -4.14 4.07 -8.26
CA VAL A 34 -4.19 5.44 -7.77
C VAL A 34 -5.31 5.54 -6.75
N SER A 35 -4.96 5.78 -5.48
CA SER A 35 -5.92 5.95 -4.39
C SER A 35 -6.67 7.27 -4.50
N ALA A 36 -7.91 7.33 -4.01
CA ALA A 36 -8.64 8.57 -3.80
C ALA A 36 -8.35 9.17 -2.42
N THR A 37 -8.39 10.49 -2.30
CA THR A 37 -8.23 11.19 -1.02
C THR A 37 -9.02 12.48 -0.96
N THR A 38 -9.44 12.85 0.27
CA THR A 38 -10.00 14.18 0.56
C THR A 38 -8.94 15.18 1.02
N ARG A 39 -7.67 14.77 1.12
CA ARG A 39 -6.57 15.68 1.41
C ARG A 39 -6.40 16.69 0.28
N PRO A 40 -6.21 17.97 0.58
CA PRO A 40 -5.88 18.94 -0.46
C PRO A 40 -4.62 18.55 -1.23
N MET A 41 -4.64 18.79 -2.54
CA MET A 41 -3.50 18.57 -3.43
C MET A 41 -2.33 19.48 -3.02
N ARG A 42 -1.14 18.93 -2.98
CA ARG A 42 0.11 19.67 -2.69
C ARG A 42 0.70 20.25 -3.97
N PRO A 43 1.56 21.29 -3.87
CA PRO A 43 2.30 21.76 -5.02
C PRO A 43 3.10 20.65 -5.70
N GLY A 44 2.92 20.50 -7.02
CA GLY A 44 3.59 19.48 -7.84
C GLY A 44 2.85 18.15 -7.97
N GLU A 45 1.81 17.91 -7.16
CA GLU A 45 0.92 16.76 -7.36
C GLU A 45 -0.05 17.02 -8.52
N VAL A 46 -0.51 15.97 -9.18
CA VAL A 46 -1.45 16.00 -10.30
C VAL A 46 -2.58 15.02 -10.01
N ASP A 47 -3.82 15.47 -10.20
CA ASP A 47 -4.99 14.62 -10.05
C ASP A 47 -4.94 13.44 -11.03
N GLY A 48 -5.27 12.24 -10.51
CA GLY A 48 -5.20 10.99 -11.26
C GLY A 48 -3.78 10.39 -11.40
N ARG A 49 -2.75 11.03 -10.85
CA ARG A 49 -1.37 10.51 -10.82
C ARG A 49 -0.92 10.14 -9.41
N GLU A 50 -0.88 11.08 -8.49
CA GLU A 50 -0.56 10.81 -7.08
C GLU A 50 -1.78 10.30 -6.33
N TYR A 51 -2.91 10.96 -6.53
CA TYR A 51 -4.22 10.61 -6.00
C TYR A 51 -5.34 11.07 -6.95
N HIS A 52 -6.52 10.47 -6.81
CA HIS A 52 -7.77 11.08 -7.21
C HIS A 52 -8.22 12.01 -6.08
N PHE A 53 -8.07 13.32 -6.26
CA PHE A 53 -8.41 14.31 -5.24
C PHE A 53 -9.90 14.61 -5.27
N LEU A 54 -10.64 14.17 -4.26
CA LEU A 54 -12.08 14.33 -4.13
C LEU A 54 -12.40 15.31 -3.00
N ASP A 55 -13.49 16.06 -3.13
CA ASP A 55 -14.04 16.74 -1.97
C ASP A 55 -14.72 15.74 -1.01
N ALA A 56 -14.98 16.18 0.22
CA ALA A 56 -15.56 15.31 1.26
C ALA A 56 -16.97 14.82 0.92
N ALA A 57 -17.74 15.61 0.19
CA ALA A 57 -19.12 15.26 -0.22
C ALA A 57 -19.09 14.20 -1.33
N GLU A 58 -18.24 14.38 -2.35
CA GLU A 58 -18.05 13.38 -3.41
C GLU A 58 -17.53 12.06 -2.86
N PHE A 59 -16.48 12.11 -2.00
CA PHE A 59 -15.98 10.91 -1.36
C PHE A 59 -17.07 10.18 -0.57
N GLY A 60 -17.90 10.94 0.17
CA GLY A 60 -19.04 10.38 0.91
C GLY A 60 -20.07 9.71 -0.01
N ARG A 61 -20.46 10.36 -1.11
CA ARG A 61 -21.39 9.77 -2.10
C ARG A 61 -20.87 8.45 -2.67
N GLN A 62 -19.57 8.39 -2.98
CA GLN A 62 -18.95 7.18 -3.53
C GLN A 62 -18.84 6.05 -2.47
N VAL A 63 -18.64 6.39 -1.19
CA VAL A 63 -18.72 5.41 -0.09
C VAL A 63 -20.12 4.84 0.01
N ASP A 64 -21.17 5.70 0.01
CA ASP A 64 -22.56 5.28 0.13
C ASP A 64 -23.00 4.44 -1.09
N ALA A 65 -22.44 4.72 -2.26
CA ALA A 65 -22.64 3.95 -3.49
C ALA A 65 -21.86 2.61 -3.53
N GLY A 66 -21.00 2.33 -2.55
CA GLY A 66 -20.18 1.11 -2.49
C GLY A 66 -19.07 1.06 -3.54
N GLU A 67 -18.60 2.21 -4.04
CA GLU A 67 -17.60 2.30 -5.09
C GLU A 67 -16.18 2.07 -4.61
N PHE A 68 -15.96 2.11 -3.31
CA PHE A 68 -14.66 1.80 -2.73
C PHE A 68 -14.47 0.30 -2.47
N LEU A 69 -13.28 -0.18 -2.75
CA LEU A 69 -12.83 -1.51 -2.34
C LEU A 69 -12.49 -1.52 -0.84
N GLU A 70 -11.82 -0.46 -0.40
CA GLU A 70 -11.55 -0.13 1.00
C GLU A 70 -11.48 1.39 1.16
N HIS A 71 -11.73 1.90 2.35
CA HIS A 71 -11.46 3.29 2.70
C HIS A 71 -11.17 3.43 4.20
N VAL A 72 -10.36 4.43 4.55
CA VAL A 72 -9.93 4.71 5.92
C VAL A 72 -9.87 6.22 6.16
N VAL A 73 -9.88 6.60 7.44
CA VAL A 73 -9.56 7.97 7.88
C VAL A 73 -8.16 7.95 8.48
N TYR A 74 -7.28 8.77 7.94
CA TYR A 74 -5.92 8.96 8.44
C TYR A 74 -5.57 10.44 8.50
N ALA A 75 -5.03 10.90 9.63
CA ALA A 75 -4.66 12.30 9.86
C ALA A 75 -5.75 13.31 9.45
N GLY A 76 -7.02 13.02 9.77
CA GLY A 76 -8.16 13.88 9.48
C GLY A 76 -8.66 13.88 8.03
N ASN A 77 -8.02 13.14 7.12
CA ASN A 77 -8.43 12.99 5.74
C ASN A 77 -8.90 11.56 5.46
N ARG A 78 -9.73 11.41 4.44
CA ARG A 78 -10.15 10.10 3.93
C ARG A 78 -9.23 9.65 2.82
N TYR A 79 -8.96 8.35 2.78
CA TYR A 79 -8.23 7.68 1.72
C TYR A 79 -8.96 6.41 1.35
N GLY A 80 -8.85 5.97 0.11
CA GLY A 80 -9.45 4.71 -0.29
C GLY A 80 -9.10 4.31 -1.72
N THR A 81 -9.33 3.05 -2.01
CA THR A 81 -9.08 2.45 -3.32
C THR A 81 -10.39 2.24 -4.04
N LEU A 82 -10.55 2.89 -5.20
CA LEU A 82 -11.76 2.75 -6.03
C LEU A 82 -11.79 1.38 -6.72
N ARG A 83 -12.96 0.73 -6.70
CA ARG A 83 -13.19 -0.53 -7.43
C ARG A 83 -12.98 -0.38 -8.94
N SER A 84 -13.41 0.76 -9.50
CA SER A 84 -13.25 1.08 -10.91
C SER A 84 -11.78 1.16 -11.32
N GLU A 85 -10.92 1.74 -10.47
CA GLU A 85 -9.48 1.85 -10.70
C GLU A 85 -8.85 0.45 -10.79
N VAL A 86 -9.13 -0.41 -9.83
CA VAL A 86 -8.61 -1.79 -9.81
C VAL A 86 -9.12 -2.58 -11.00
N ARG A 87 -10.44 -2.55 -11.26
CA ARG A 87 -11.06 -3.27 -12.37
C ARG A 87 -10.47 -2.87 -13.72
N ARG A 88 -10.33 -1.56 -13.97
CA ARG A 88 -9.75 -1.04 -15.21
C ARG A 88 -8.40 -1.68 -15.55
N HIS A 89 -7.53 -1.86 -14.58
CA HIS A 89 -6.21 -2.45 -14.79
C HIS A 89 -6.27 -3.97 -14.96
N LEU A 90 -7.08 -4.66 -14.16
CA LEU A 90 -7.27 -6.11 -14.30
C LEU A 90 -7.85 -6.48 -15.68
N ASP A 91 -8.82 -5.70 -16.18
CA ASP A 91 -9.44 -5.88 -17.50
C ASP A 91 -8.45 -5.65 -18.66
N GLN A 92 -7.38 -4.86 -18.41
CA GLN A 92 -6.25 -4.67 -19.32
C GLN A 92 -5.20 -5.78 -19.23
N GLY A 93 -5.44 -6.82 -18.42
CA GLY A 93 -4.50 -7.93 -18.23
C GLY A 93 -3.32 -7.59 -17.32
N ARG A 94 -3.37 -6.50 -16.55
CA ARG A 94 -2.31 -6.09 -15.62
C ARG A 94 -2.68 -6.43 -14.18
N SER A 95 -1.72 -6.95 -13.42
CA SER A 95 -1.86 -7.08 -11.97
C SER A 95 -1.74 -5.72 -11.29
N VAL A 96 -2.47 -5.53 -10.19
CA VAL A 96 -2.62 -4.23 -9.52
C VAL A 96 -2.06 -4.30 -8.11
N VAL A 97 -1.08 -3.46 -7.83
CA VAL A 97 -0.51 -3.28 -6.50
C VAL A 97 -1.32 -2.24 -5.74
N LEU A 98 -1.73 -2.59 -4.53
CA LEU A 98 -2.36 -1.69 -3.56
C LEU A 98 -1.38 -1.46 -2.40
N GLU A 99 -0.84 -0.24 -2.28
CA GLU A 99 -0.09 0.16 -1.10
C GLU A 99 -1.06 0.74 -0.07
N ILE A 100 -1.43 -0.05 0.91
CA ILE A 100 -2.46 0.27 1.89
C ILE A 100 -2.04 -0.12 3.31
N GLU A 101 -2.66 0.54 4.31
CA GLU A 101 -2.45 0.21 5.72
C GLU A 101 -3.19 -1.08 6.14
N LEU A 102 -2.93 -1.57 7.34
CA LEU A 102 -3.46 -2.83 7.86
C LEU A 102 -4.99 -2.95 7.76
N ARG A 103 -5.74 -1.88 8.09
CA ARG A 103 -7.22 -1.91 8.03
C ARG A 103 -7.72 -2.06 6.60
N GLY A 104 -7.12 -1.32 5.68
CA GLY A 104 -7.39 -1.44 4.25
C GLY A 104 -7.05 -2.84 3.72
N ALA A 105 -5.89 -3.38 4.12
CA ALA A 105 -5.46 -4.71 3.73
C ALA A 105 -6.47 -5.79 4.15
N ARG A 106 -6.96 -5.74 5.39
CA ARG A 106 -8.01 -6.65 5.88
C ARG A 106 -9.33 -6.52 5.10
N ALA A 107 -9.74 -5.28 4.80
CA ALA A 107 -10.96 -5.03 4.01
C ALA A 107 -10.83 -5.57 2.59
N VAL A 108 -9.70 -5.33 1.91
CA VAL A 108 -9.47 -5.84 0.56
C VAL A 108 -9.39 -7.37 0.54
N ARG A 109 -8.72 -8.01 1.50
CA ARG A 109 -8.66 -9.48 1.59
C ARG A 109 -10.05 -10.11 1.76
N ALA A 110 -10.92 -9.48 2.54
CA ALA A 110 -12.31 -9.92 2.68
C ALA A 110 -13.13 -9.76 1.40
N ALA A 111 -12.90 -8.68 0.63
CA ALA A 111 -13.63 -8.35 -0.59
C ALA A 111 -13.09 -9.05 -1.84
N VAL A 112 -11.82 -9.43 -1.86
CA VAL A 112 -11.09 -10.07 -2.97
C VAL A 112 -10.31 -11.27 -2.44
N PRO A 113 -10.95 -12.43 -2.25
CA PRO A 113 -10.31 -13.62 -1.67
C PRO A 113 -9.08 -14.13 -2.42
N ASP A 114 -8.98 -13.85 -3.72
CA ASP A 114 -7.85 -14.20 -4.58
C ASP A 114 -6.69 -13.19 -4.51
N ALA A 115 -6.81 -12.10 -3.74
CA ALA A 115 -5.74 -11.14 -3.57
C ALA A 115 -4.55 -11.77 -2.85
N VAL A 116 -3.35 -11.44 -3.31
CA VAL A 116 -2.09 -11.84 -2.66
C VAL A 116 -1.67 -10.74 -1.70
N SER A 117 -1.43 -11.07 -0.46
CA SER A 117 -1.02 -10.10 0.56
C SER A 117 0.44 -10.28 0.97
N VAL A 118 1.20 -9.19 0.89
CA VAL A 118 2.61 -9.15 1.26
C VAL A 118 2.82 -8.10 2.35
N PHE A 119 3.39 -8.52 3.47
CA PHE A 119 3.80 -7.61 4.54
C PHE A 119 5.27 -7.23 4.37
N ILE A 120 5.56 -5.93 4.31
CA ILE A 120 6.94 -5.43 4.31
C ILE A 120 7.25 -4.90 5.69
N GLY A 121 8.19 -5.56 6.36
CA GLY A 121 8.65 -5.21 7.69
C GLY A 121 10.09 -4.69 7.73
N PRO A 122 10.46 -3.92 8.78
CA PRO A 122 11.85 -3.62 9.09
C PRO A 122 12.57 -4.87 9.63
N PRO A 123 13.91 -4.89 9.66
CA PRO A 123 14.65 -6.00 10.28
C PRO A 123 14.39 -6.13 11.80
N ASN A 124 14.12 -5.01 12.46
CA ASN A 124 13.72 -4.94 13.86
C ASN A 124 13.05 -3.60 14.17
N PHE A 125 12.48 -3.49 15.38
CA PHE A 125 11.76 -2.29 15.81
C PHE A 125 12.68 -1.07 16.01
N GLU A 126 13.91 -1.28 16.45
CA GLU A 126 14.91 -0.23 16.67
C GLU A 126 15.26 0.46 15.35
N GLU A 127 15.45 -0.31 14.29
CA GLU A 127 15.72 0.21 12.95
C GLU A 127 14.52 1.01 12.41
N LEU A 128 13.30 0.54 12.63
CA LEU A 128 12.08 1.28 12.30
C LEU A 128 12.03 2.62 13.03
N ALA A 129 12.27 2.60 14.34
CA ALA A 129 12.29 3.81 15.17
C ALA A 129 13.36 4.80 14.69
N ARG A 130 14.54 4.30 14.30
CA ARG A 130 15.61 5.12 13.72
C ARG A 130 15.18 5.76 12.41
N ARG A 131 14.56 5.00 11.51
CA ARG A 131 14.06 5.50 10.19
C ARG A 131 12.97 6.55 10.35
N LEU A 132 12.03 6.33 11.27
CA LEU A 132 10.98 7.30 11.56
C LEU A 132 11.54 8.61 12.10
N ARG A 133 12.47 8.57 13.06
CA ARG A 133 13.12 9.77 13.61
C ARG A 133 13.96 10.52 12.56
N ALA A 134 14.66 9.81 11.68
CA ALA A 134 15.49 10.43 10.64
C ALA A 134 14.68 11.19 9.58
N ARG A 135 13.40 10.84 9.38
CA ARG A 135 12.51 11.53 8.44
C ARG A 135 11.70 12.65 9.08
N ALA A 136 11.70 12.72 10.41
CA ALA A 136 10.79 13.59 11.13
C ALA A 136 11.30 15.03 11.15
N THR A 137 10.50 15.91 10.56
CA THR A 137 10.35 17.31 10.93
C THR A 137 9.22 17.50 11.96
N GLU A 138 8.71 16.40 12.53
CA GLU A 138 7.50 16.31 13.34
C GLU A 138 7.86 16.33 14.84
N ALA A 139 6.91 16.71 15.69
CA ALA A 139 7.07 16.70 17.13
C ALA A 139 7.25 15.26 17.67
N ASP A 140 7.96 15.13 18.80
CA ASP A 140 8.23 13.82 19.43
C ASP A 140 6.94 13.03 19.72
N GLU A 141 5.84 13.69 20.08
CA GLU A 141 4.54 13.06 20.32
C GLU A 141 3.98 12.34 19.09
N GLU A 142 4.14 12.94 17.91
CA GLU A 142 3.71 12.32 16.64
C GLU A 142 4.56 11.10 16.31
N ILE A 143 5.85 11.16 16.56
CA ILE A 143 6.77 10.01 16.40
C ILE A 143 6.35 8.87 17.33
N MET A 144 6.03 9.15 18.59
CA MET A 144 5.59 8.14 19.55
C MET A 144 4.28 7.48 19.13
N ARG A 145 3.31 8.27 18.65
CA ARG A 145 2.05 7.75 18.12
C ARG A 145 2.28 6.79 16.93
N ARG A 146 3.13 7.17 15.98
CA ARG A 146 3.47 6.34 14.81
C ARG A 146 4.21 5.06 15.21
N LEU A 147 5.04 5.11 16.24
CA LEU A 147 5.71 3.91 16.77
C LEU A 147 4.72 2.95 17.42
N GLU A 148 3.71 3.45 18.13
CA GLU A 148 2.67 2.60 18.72
C GLU A 148 1.76 1.97 17.65
N GLU A 149 1.37 2.73 16.62
CA GLU A 149 0.68 2.21 15.44
C GLU A 149 1.51 1.11 14.76
N SER A 150 2.82 1.33 14.60
CA SER A 150 3.74 0.35 14.00
C SER A 150 3.86 -0.95 14.80
N ARG A 151 3.73 -0.92 16.12
CA ARG A 151 3.70 -2.15 16.93
C ARG A 151 2.47 -3.00 16.63
N THR A 152 1.33 -2.35 16.49
CA THR A 152 0.08 -3.03 16.12
C THR A 152 0.17 -3.63 14.72
N GLU A 153 0.77 -2.90 13.76
CA GLU A 153 0.95 -3.40 12.40
C GLU A 153 1.93 -4.58 12.36
N LEU A 154 3.05 -4.50 13.08
CA LEU A 154 4.03 -5.60 13.17
C LEU A 154 3.44 -6.86 13.82
N ALA A 155 2.59 -6.71 14.83
CA ALA A 155 1.90 -7.85 15.46
C ALA A 155 0.93 -8.57 14.50
N ALA A 156 0.44 -7.86 13.47
CA ALA A 156 -0.48 -8.41 12.47
C ALA A 156 0.24 -9.04 11.25
N MET A 157 1.57 -9.07 11.21
CA MET A 157 2.30 -9.57 10.04
C MET A 157 2.01 -11.03 9.71
N GLU A 158 1.64 -11.84 10.70
CA GLU A 158 1.26 -13.25 10.51
C GLU A 158 -0.07 -13.44 9.77
N GLU A 159 -0.86 -12.39 9.62
CA GLU A 159 -2.11 -12.42 8.85
C GLU A 159 -1.87 -12.40 7.33
N PHE A 160 -0.67 -12.06 6.88
CA PHE A 160 -0.33 -11.92 5.46
C PHE A 160 0.21 -13.23 4.87
N ASP A 161 -0.06 -13.43 3.56
CA ASP A 161 0.36 -14.64 2.85
C ASP A 161 1.89 -14.72 2.73
N HIS A 162 2.53 -13.57 2.53
CA HIS A 162 3.98 -13.44 2.41
C HIS A 162 4.52 -12.33 3.29
N ARG A 163 5.79 -12.45 3.67
CA ARG A 163 6.54 -11.48 4.47
C ARG A 163 7.88 -11.20 3.84
N VAL A 164 8.22 -9.93 3.71
CA VAL A 164 9.51 -9.46 3.21
C VAL A 164 10.14 -8.57 4.27
N VAL A 165 11.35 -8.90 4.70
CA VAL A 165 12.12 -8.07 5.64
C VAL A 165 12.98 -7.11 4.82
N ASN A 166 12.76 -5.80 4.97
CA ASN A 166 13.54 -4.77 4.31
C ASN A 166 14.75 -4.36 5.15
N ASP A 167 15.74 -5.26 5.22
CA ASP A 167 17.06 -5.01 5.80
C ASP A 167 18.02 -4.38 4.78
N GLU A 168 18.03 -4.91 3.54
CA GLU A 168 18.75 -4.41 2.38
C GLU A 168 17.77 -4.27 1.20
N VAL A 169 17.71 -3.07 0.62
CA VAL A 169 16.71 -2.72 -0.42
C VAL A 169 16.78 -3.67 -1.62
N ARG A 170 17.98 -3.97 -2.13
CA ARG A 170 18.16 -4.83 -3.30
C ARG A 170 17.64 -6.24 -3.04
N ARG A 171 18.08 -6.85 -1.94
CA ARG A 171 17.65 -8.20 -1.53
C ARG A 171 16.15 -8.27 -1.33
N ALA A 172 15.58 -7.31 -0.58
CA ALA A 172 14.14 -7.25 -0.32
C ALA A 172 13.33 -7.02 -1.59
N THR A 173 13.85 -6.23 -2.54
CA THR A 173 13.21 -6.05 -3.86
C THR A 173 13.24 -7.35 -4.67
N ASP A 174 14.37 -8.05 -4.71
CA ASP A 174 14.50 -9.33 -5.42
C ASP A 174 13.55 -10.39 -4.83
N GLU A 175 13.43 -10.44 -3.50
CA GLU A 175 12.48 -11.33 -2.81
C GLU A 175 11.02 -10.99 -3.14
N LEU A 176 10.65 -9.70 -3.10
CA LEU A 176 9.31 -9.24 -3.46
C LEU A 176 8.95 -9.58 -4.91
N ILE A 177 9.88 -9.40 -5.85
CA ILE A 177 9.70 -9.77 -7.25
C ILE A 177 9.47 -11.27 -7.39
N GLY A 178 10.27 -12.10 -6.72
CA GLY A 178 10.11 -13.56 -6.73
C GLY A 178 8.72 -14.00 -6.26
N ILE A 179 8.22 -13.41 -5.18
CA ILE A 179 6.86 -13.65 -4.67
C ILE A 179 5.82 -13.28 -5.74
N VAL A 180 5.89 -12.05 -6.24
CA VAL A 180 4.90 -11.53 -7.19
C VAL A 180 4.90 -12.30 -8.50
N CYS A 181 6.07 -12.64 -9.03
CA CYS A 181 6.19 -13.46 -10.24
C CYS A 181 5.59 -14.87 -10.05
N THR A 182 5.85 -15.51 -8.93
CA THR A 182 5.27 -16.81 -8.60
C THR A 182 3.74 -16.75 -8.55
N GLU A 183 3.20 -15.74 -7.89
CA GLU A 183 1.76 -15.60 -7.65
C GLU A 183 0.98 -15.17 -8.91
N THR A 184 1.58 -14.41 -9.80
CA THR A 184 0.93 -13.90 -11.02
C THR A 184 1.27 -14.72 -12.27
N GLY A 185 2.25 -15.60 -12.20
CA GLY A 185 2.82 -16.29 -13.37
C GLY A 185 3.51 -15.31 -14.33
N ALA A 186 4.00 -14.18 -13.83
CA ALA A 186 4.78 -13.23 -14.62
C ALA A 186 6.24 -13.72 -14.76
N GLU A 187 6.87 -13.42 -15.88
CA GLU A 187 8.32 -13.55 -16.03
C GLU A 187 8.97 -12.28 -15.43
N GLY A 188 9.95 -12.46 -14.56
CA GLY A 188 10.70 -11.40 -13.88
C GLY A 188 11.94 -10.96 -14.64
#